data_0afb5672d39f9fd779cbec5762530519
#
_entry.id   0afb5672d39f9fd779cbec5762530519
#
_cell.length_a   1.000
_cell.length_b   1.000
_cell.length_c   1.000
_cell.angle_alpha   90.00
_cell.angle_beta   90.00
_cell.angle_gamma   90.00
#
_symmetry.space_group_name_H-M   'P 1'
#
loop_
_entity.id
_entity.type
_entity.pdbx_description
1 polymer ?
#
loop_
_entity_poly.entity_id
_entity_poly.type
_entity_poly.pdbx_seq_one_letter_code
_entity_poly.pdbx_strand_id
1 'polypeptide(L)'
;MKVLKFAAIAVLFALIPVIYFSFFADETESSTKKRVIALGDSLTYGYGDKKEEGYIGRLEEKVNQQHTKRSYHFQNLGIPGQQSDQLLAQIVKPDVAEDLSEADVFIINIGTNDLIKNNGGDLFPLHHDEIMDAKKDFLDHLDKTLNIVGTANKDADIIVLGLYNPYPDKDSDKIEAYVDDWNKSMMKEVKKHENVKYVSTNPLFKGKSKENYFHDSLHPNGKGYELIADRIMKNYDF
;
A
#
# COMPACT_ATOMS: atom_id res chain seq x y z
N MET A 1 -49.76 -10.55 53.79
CA MET A 1 -49.93 -9.87 52.49
C MET A 1 -49.05 -8.63 52.25
N LYS A 2 -48.43 -8.01 53.24
CA LYS A 2 -47.58 -6.82 53.04
C LYS A 2 -46.16 -7.13 52.66
N VAL A 3 -45.58 -8.28 52.99
CA VAL A 3 -44.20 -8.68 52.70
C VAL A 3 -43.99 -9.05 51.21
N LEU A 4 -45.01 -9.62 50.54
CA LEU A 4 -44.90 -10.01 49.10
C LEU A 4 -44.82 -8.81 48.13
N LYS A 5 -45.39 -7.65 48.52
CA LYS A 5 -45.38 -6.44 47.68
C LYS A 5 -44.01 -5.75 47.64
N PHE A 6 -43.21 -5.84 48.71
CA PHE A 6 -41.86 -5.26 48.75
C PHE A 6 -40.82 -6.09 47.99
N ALA A 7 -40.99 -7.42 47.97
CA ALA A 7 -40.08 -8.28 47.19
C ALA A 7 -40.24 -8.11 45.68
N ALA A 8 -41.47 -7.88 45.17
CA ALA A 8 -41.71 -7.63 43.74
C ALA A 8 -41.13 -6.29 43.25
N ILE A 9 -41.15 -5.26 44.10
CA ILE A 9 -40.60 -3.94 43.76
C ILE A 9 -39.07 -3.99 43.76
N ALA A 10 -38.43 -4.69 44.68
CA ALA A 10 -36.98 -4.84 44.76
C ALA A 10 -36.40 -5.61 43.54
N VAL A 11 -37.12 -6.62 43.02
CA VAL A 11 -36.71 -7.36 41.82
C VAL A 11 -36.82 -6.49 40.55
N LEU A 12 -37.83 -5.63 40.47
CA LEU A 12 -37.96 -4.70 39.31
C LEU A 12 -36.84 -3.68 39.28
N PHE A 13 -36.41 -3.14 40.42
CA PHE A 13 -35.28 -2.18 40.49
C PHE A 13 -33.91 -2.81 40.23
N ALA A 14 -33.73 -4.12 40.46
CA ALA A 14 -32.49 -4.83 40.18
C ALA A 14 -32.35 -5.20 38.69
N LEU A 15 -33.47 -5.38 37.95
CA LEU A 15 -33.44 -5.73 36.51
C LEU A 15 -33.25 -4.51 35.61
N ILE A 16 -33.65 -3.31 36.03
CA ILE A 16 -33.48 -2.07 35.23
C ILE A 16 -32.01 -1.77 34.96
N PRO A 17 -31.06 -1.78 35.90
CA PRO A 17 -29.66 -1.51 35.61
C PRO A 17 -29.00 -2.61 34.76
N VAL A 18 -29.43 -3.87 34.86
CA VAL A 18 -28.89 -4.97 34.04
C VAL A 18 -29.36 -4.83 32.61
N ILE A 19 -30.63 -4.48 32.37
CA ILE A 19 -31.16 -4.24 31.02
C ILE A 19 -30.55 -2.96 30.45
N TYR A 20 -30.39 -1.90 31.24
CA TYR A 20 -29.74 -0.66 30.83
C TYR A 20 -28.28 -0.91 30.44
N PHE A 21 -27.52 -1.64 31.24
CA PHE A 21 -26.11 -1.99 30.95
C PHE A 21 -25.98 -2.89 29.72
N SER A 22 -26.91 -3.84 29.50
CA SER A 22 -26.91 -4.68 28.30
C SER A 22 -27.26 -3.89 27.02
N PHE A 23 -28.16 -2.89 27.12
CA PHE A 23 -28.52 -2.05 25.99
C PHE A 23 -27.46 -0.99 25.65
N PHE A 24 -26.70 -0.49 26.64
CA PHE A 24 -25.66 0.49 26.43
C PHE A 24 -24.24 -0.11 26.32
N ALA A 25 -24.03 -1.38 26.69
CA ALA A 25 -22.76 -2.06 26.48
C ALA A 25 -22.52 -2.45 25.02
N ASP A 26 -23.55 -2.42 24.18
CA ASP A 26 -23.44 -2.78 22.74
C ASP A 26 -23.15 -1.56 21.84
N GLU A 27 -23.07 -0.33 22.42
CA GLU A 27 -22.85 0.91 21.64
C GLU A 27 -21.44 1.51 21.74
N THR A 28 -20.48 0.85 22.34
CA THR A 28 -19.08 1.31 22.35
C THR A 28 -18.09 0.31 21.77
N GLU A 29 -18.42 -0.39 20.70
CA GLU A 29 -17.40 -0.78 19.75
C GLU A 29 -16.97 0.51 19.01
N SER A 30 -16.05 1.24 19.61
CA SER A 30 -15.31 2.30 18.95
C SER A 30 -14.77 1.67 17.67
N SER A 31 -15.35 2.04 16.52
CA SER A 31 -14.82 1.67 15.22
C SER A 31 -13.36 2.12 15.22
N THR A 32 -12.43 1.19 15.39
CA THR A 32 -11.00 1.52 15.38
C THR A 32 -10.66 1.97 13.97
N LYS A 33 -10.42 3.27 13.83
CA LYS A 33 -10.00 3.85 12.56
C LYS A 33 -8.55 3.46 12.32
N LYS A 34 -8.30 2.76 11.22
CA LYS A 34 -6.98 2.37 10.77
C LYS A 34 -6.47 3.33 9.71
N ARG A 35 -5.21 3.71 9.82
CA ARG A 35 -4.58 4.66 8.90
C ARG A 35 -3.60 3.94 7.98
N VAL A 36 -3.79 4.08 6.67
CA VAL A 36 -2.92 3.53 5.63
C VAL A 36 -2.22 4.67 4.90
N ILE A 37 -0.90 4.66 4.86
CA ILE A 37 -0.11 5.66 4.14
C ILE A 37 0.54 5.02 2.92
N ALA A 38 0.25 5.56 1.74
CA ALA A 38 0.84 5.13 0.49
C ALA A 38 1.95 6.09 0.05
N LEU A 39 3.14 5.55 -0.14
CA LEU A 39 4.36 6.25 -0.53
C LEU A 39 4.83 5.74 -1.90
N GLY A 40 5.29 6.63 -2.76
CA GLY A 40 5.83 6.22 -4.06
C GLY A 40 5.70 7.27 -5.15
N ASP A 41 5.73 6.80 -6.39
CA ASP A 41 5.80 7.65 -7.58
C ASP A 41 4.43 7.89 -8.25
N SER A 42 4.43 8.07 -9.58
CA SER A 42 3.22 8.27 -10.39
C SER A 42 2.23 7.11 -10.32
N LEU A 43 2.71 5.89 -10.06
CA LEU A 43 1.85 4.71 -9.91
C LEU A 43 1.03 4.79 -8.62
N THR A 44 1.65 5.22 -7.52
CA THR A 44 0.97 5.47 -6.25
C THR A 44 0.03 6.67 -6.37
N TYR A 45 0.48 7.75 -7.02
CA TYR A 45 -0.38 8.90 -7.32
C TYR A 45 -1.66 8.53 -8.08
N GLY A 46 -1.60 7.50 -8.94
CA GLY A 46 -2.72 7.06 -9.78
C GLY A 46 -2.74 7.71 -11.16
N TYR A 47 -1.56 8.15 -11.65
CA TYR A 47 -1.45 8.78 -12.97
C TYR A 47 -1.99 7.86 -14.08
N GLY A 48 -2.79 8.42 -14.99
CA GLY A 48 -3.41 7.69 -16.10
C GLY A 48 -4.79 7.11 -15.79
N ASP A 49 -5.25 7.18 -14.55
CA ASP A 49 -6.63 6.83 -14.20
C ASP A 49 -7.58 8.02 -14.38
N LYS A 50 -8.59 7.86 -15.24
CA LYS A 50 -9.59 8.90 -15.51
C LYS A 50 -10.42 9.31 -14.29
N LYS A 51 -10.50 8.43 -13.29
CA LYS A 51 -11.22 8.69 -12.03
C LYS A 51 -10.31 9.26 -10.94
N GLU A 52 -9.01 9.38 -11.21
CA GLU A 52 -8.00 9.83 -10.25
C GLU A 52 -7.92 9.01 -8.96
N GLU A 53 -8.46 7.78 -8.97
CA GLU A 53 -8.48 6.87 -7.81
C GLU A 53 -7.17 6.07 -7.69
N GLY A 54 -6.56 5.76 -8.84
CA GLY A 54 -5.42 4.84 -8.91
C GLY A 54 -5.72 3.48 -8.26
N TYR A 55 -4.71 2.77 -7.79
CA TYR A 55 -4.93 1.54 -7.00
C TYR A 55 -5.25 1.86 -5.54
N ILE A 56 -4.84 3.01 -5.03
CA ILE A 56 -5.04 3.41 -3.62
C ILE A 56 -6.52 3.67 -3.33
N GLY A 57 -7.21 4.48 -4.13
CA GLY A 57 -8.64 4.75 -3.92
C GLY A 57 -9.49 3.48 -4.09
N ARG A 58 -9.17 2.63 -5.08
CA ARG A 58 -9.84 1.34 -5.25
C ARG A 58 -9.61 0.39 -4.08
N LEU A 59 -8.41 0.40 -3.53
CA LEU A 59 -8.07 -0.42 -2.37
C LEU A 59 -8.83 0.06 -1.13
N GLU A 60 -8.90 1.37 -0.89
CA GLU A 60 -9.68 1.96 0.21
C GLU A 60 -11.16 1.55 0.13
N GLU A 61 -11.75 1.65 -1.06
CA GLU A 61 -13.14 1.23 -1.27
C GLU A 61 -13.33 -0.27 -0.96
N LYS A 62 -12.48 -1.15 -1.51
CA LYS A 62 -12.57 -2.61 -1.30
C LYS A 62 -12.39 -3.01 0.15
N VAL A 63 -11.39 -2.44 0.83
CA VAL A 63 -11.10 -2.72 2.23
C VAL A 63 -12.29 -2.31 3.11
N ASN A 64 -12.84 -1.11 2.91
CA ASN A 64 -13.97 -0.63 3.71
C ASN A 64 -15.28 -1.37 3.40
N GLN A 65 -15.45 -1.91 2.19
CA GLN A 65 -16.58 -2.79 1.87
C GLN A 65 -16.47 -4.16 2.55
N GLN A 66 -15.26 -4.67 2.73
CA GLN A 66 -15.01 -5.98 3.37
C GLN A 66 -15.08 -5.89 4.90
N HIS A 67 -14.69 -4.76 5.50
CA HIS A 67 -14.58 -4.58 6.95
C HIS A 67 -15.64 -3.61 7.49
N THR A 68 -16.79 -4.14 7.91
CA THR A 68 -17.91 -3.31 8.41
C THR A 68 -17.71 -2.79 9.83
N LYS A 69 -16.82 -3.41 10.62
CA LYS A 69 -16.54 -3.06 12.03
C LYS A 69 -15.34 -2.13 12.21
N ARG A 70 -14.49 -1.99 11.18
CA ARG A 70 -13.31 -1.12 11.16
C ARG A 70 -13.41 -0.19 9.98
N SER A 71 -12.94 1.03 10.11
CA SER A 71 -12.80 1.95 8.98
C SER A 71 -11.33 2.18 8.68
N TYR A 72 -10.97 2.07 7.42
CA TYR A 72 -9.63 2.37 6.94
C TYR A 72 -9.63 3.70 6.21
N HIS A 73 -8.67 4.54 6.54
CA HIS A 73 -8.46 5.81 5.85
C HIS A 73 -7.11 5.79 5.16
N PHE A 74 -7.11 6.01 3.85
CA PHE A 74 -5.93 5.97 3.03
C PHE A 74 -5.45 7.38 2.70
N GLN A 75 -4.19 7.67 3.04
CA GLN A 75 -3.51 8.90 2.64
C GLN A 75 -2.51 8.59 1.53
N ASN A 76 -2.73 9.19 0.37
CA ASN A 76 -1.87 8.99 -0.79
C ASN A 76 -0.82 10.12 -0.86
N LEU A 77 0.44 9.77 -0.63
CA LEU A 77 1.60 10.66 -0.68
C LEU A 77 2.49 10.41 -1.91
N GLY A 78 1.95 9.76 -2.94
CA GLY A 78 2.65 9.50 -4.21
C GLY A 78 2.99 10.80 -4.96
N ILE A 79 4.21 10.91 -5.47
CA ILE A 79 4.68 12.06 -6.25
C ILE A 79 5.12 11.60 -7.65
N PRO A 80 4.45 12.08 -8.72
CA PRO A 80 4.81 11.68 -10.08
C PRO A 80 6.29 11.93 -10.42
N GLY A 81 6.92 10.92 -11.01
CA GLY A 81 8.33 10.99 -11.40
C GLY A 81 9.34 10.81 -10.28
N GLN A 82 8.91 10.54 -9.06
CA GLN A 82 9.77 10.37 -7.89
C GLN A 82 10.69 9.15 -8.04
N GLN A 83 11.97 9.32 -7.66
CA GLN A 83 12.96 8.25 -7.47
C GLN A 83 13.14 7.95 -5.98
N SER A 84 13.82 6.87 -5.66
CA SER A 84 13.98 6.38 -4.28
C SER A 84 14.73 7.35 -3.35
N ASP A 85 15.72 8.08 -3.84
CA ASP A 85 16.42 9.14 -3.10
C ASP A 85 15.49 10.31 -2.73
N GLN A 86 14.60 10.67 -3.65
CA GLN A 86 13.61 11.73 -3.43
C GLN A 86 12.52 11.27 -2.45
N LEU A 87 12.15 9.99 -2.46
CA LEU A 87 11.27 9.41 -1.44
C LEU A 87 11.92 9.49 -0.06
N LEU A 88 13.19 9.14 0.08
CA LEU A 88 13.93 9.33 1.33
C LEU A 88 13.89 10.78 1.82
N ALA A 89 14.11 11.74 0.91
CA ALA A 89 14.03 13.16 1.24
C ALA A 89 12.61 13.62 1.61
N GLN A 90 11.57 12.96 1.09
CA GLN A 90 10.18 13.25 1.43
C GLN A 90 9.83 12.79 2.85
N ILE A 91 10.14 11.53 3.19
CA ILE A 91 9.70 10.90 4.44
C ILE A 91 10.38 11.47 5.70
N VAL A 92 11.47 12.21 5.56
CA VAL A 92 12.13 12.89 6.68
C VAL A 92 11.66 14.33 6.90
N LYS A 93 10.76 14.85 6.06
CA LYS A 93 10.14 16.15 6.29
C LYS A 93 9.26 16.11 7.54
N PRO A 94 9.26 17.16 8.39
CA PRO A 94 8.56 17.13 9.67
C PRO A 94 7.04 16.83 9.57
N ASP A 95 6.37 17.40 8.58
CA ASP A 95 4.95 17.18 8.30
C ASP A 95 4.65 15.74 7.88
N VAL A 96 5.50 15.14 7.04
CA VAL A 96 5.36 13.75 6.64
C VAL A 96 5.72 12.81 7.78
N ALA A 97 6.79 13.09 8.53
CA ALA A 97 7.24 12.25 9.65
C ALA A 97 6.17 12.14 10.76
N GLU A 98 5.41 13.22 11.01
CA GLU A 98 4.26 13.21 11.92
C GLU A 98 3.20 12.21 11.44
N ASP A 99 2.80 12.30 10.17
CA ASP A 99 1.86 11.38 9.55
C ASP A 99 2.31 9.91 9.62
N LEU A 100 3.60 9.64 9.37
CA LEU A 100 4.15 8.28 9.41
C LEU A 100 4.02 7.64 10.80
N SER A 101 4.13 8.44 11.88
CA SER A 101 4.04 7.92 13.25
C SER A 101 2.65 7.40 13.62
N GLU A 102 1.63 7.79 12.88
CA GLU A 102 0.23 7.41 13.09
C GLU A 102 -0.27 6.32 12.14
N ALA A 103 0.57 5.84 11.21
CA ALA A 103 0.18 4.85 10.23
C ALA A 103 0.13 3.44 10.83
N ASP A 104 -0.95 2.71 10.58
CA ASP A 104 -1.06 1.28 10.89
C ASP A 104 -0.50 0.40 9.77
N VAL A 105 -0.56 0.89 8.52
CA VAL A 105 -0.07 0.18 7.35
C VAL A 105 0.62 1.15 6.39
N PHE A 106 1.77 0.77 5.89
CA PHE A 106 2.44 1.46 4.78
C PHE A 106 2.31 0.66 3.49
N ILE A 107 2.10 1.37 2.37
CA ILE A 107 2.20 0.79 1.02
C ILE A 107 3.27 1.56 0.26
N ILE A 108 4.33 0.88 -0.17
CA ILE A 108 5.47 1.48 -0.85
C ILE A 108 5.56 0.94 -2.27
N ASN A 109 5.48 1.84 -3.27
CA ASN A 109 5.61 1.50 -4.69
C ASN A 109 6.58 2.49 -5.35
N ILE A 110 7.85 2.12 -5.42
CA ILE A 110 8.95 2.97 -5.89
C ILE A 110 10.01 2.13 -6.63
N GLY A 111 10.81 2.75 -7.48
CA GLY A 111 11.93 2.13 -8.18
C GLY A 111 11.78 2.09 -9.70
N THR A 112 10.58 2.28 -10.23
CA THR A 112 10.37 2.36 -11.68
C THR A 112 11.15 3.51 -12.31
N ASN A 113 11.13 4.69 -11.68
CA ASN A 113 11.89 5.84 -12.14
C ASN A 113 13.40 5.70 -11.92
N ASP A 114 13.83 4.97 -10.90
CA ASP A 114 15.25 4.64 -10.70
C ASP A 114 15.77 3.81 -11.86
N LEU A 115 15.02 2.80 -12.29
CA LEU A 115 15.38 1.97 -13.45
C LEU A 115 15.37 2.79 -14.75
N ILE A 116 14.29 3.54 -15.04
CA ILE A 116 14.11 4.19 -16.35
C ILE A 116 15.02 5.40 -16.50
N LYS A 117 15.08 6.30 -15.51
CA LYS A 117 15.84 7.56 -15.63
C LYS A 117 17.35 7.32 -15.69
N ASN A 118 17.85 6.35 -14.92
CA ASN A 118 19.27 6.02 -14.98
C ASN A 118 19.65 5.24 -16.24
N ASN A 119 18.69 4.62 -16.92
CA ASN A 119 18.89 4.05 -18.25
C ASN A 119 18.74 5.08 -19.39
N GLY A 120 18.87 6.37 -19.09
CA GLY A 120 18.80 7.42 -20.11
C GLY A 120 17.40 7.97 -20.38
N GLY A 121 16.42 7.68 -19.52
CA GLY A 121 15.05 8.22 -19.59
C GLY A 121 14.05 7.31 -20.33
N ASP A 122 14.51 6.18 -20.85
CA ASP A 122 13.69 5.13 -21.48
C ASP A 122 14.31 3.76 -21.14
N LEU A 123 13.60 2.68 -21.44
CA LEU A 123 14.13 1.30 -21.33
C LEU A 123 14.84 0.84 -22.62
N PHE A 124 14.99 1.70 -23.62
CA PHE A 124 15.73 1.39 -24.85
C PHE A 124 16.60 2.58 -25.30
N PRO A 125 17.86 2.32 -25.67
CA PRO A 125 18.59 1.07 -25.51
C PRO A 125 18.86 0.73 -24.05
N LEU A 126 19.08 -0.57 -23.74
CA LEU A 126 19.43 -1.02 -22.39
C LEU A 126 20.92 -0.80 -22.13
N HIS A 127 21.21 -0.02 -21.10
CA HIS A 127 22.56 0.28 -20.61
C HIS A 127 22.82 -0.53 -19.35
N HIS A 128 23.49 -1.68 -19.49
CA HIS A 128 23.63 -2.66 -18.41
C HIS A 128 24.27 -2.08 -17.15
N ASP A 129 25.39 -1.41 -17.29
CA ASP A 129 26.17 -0.91 -16.15
C ASP A 129 25.38 0.15 -15.38
N GLU A 130 24.74 1.08 -16.08
CA GLU A 130 23.91 2.12 -15.51
C GLU A 130 22.68 1.55 -14.77
N ILE A 131 22.04 0.50 -15.33
CA ILE A 131 20.93 -0.20 -14.68
C ILE A 131 21.39 -0.91 -13.40
N MET A 132 22.57 -1.53 -13.43
CA MET A 132 23.10 -2.26 -12.26
C MET A 132 23.54 -1.32 -11.15
N ASP A 133 24.14 -0.17 -11.49
CA ASP A 133 24.48 0.87 -10.52
C ASP A 133 23.22 1.48 -9.91
N ALA A 134 22.24 1.86 -10.73
CA ALA A 134 20.96 2.36 -10.26
C ALA A 134 20.24 1.37 -9.34
N LYS A 135 20.29 0.07 -9.64
CA LYS A 135 19.70 -0.96 -8.77
C LYS A 135 20.39 -1.02 -7.41
N LYS A 136 21.71 -0.88 -7.37
CA LYS A 136 22.46 -0.87 -6.11
C LYS A 136 22.06 0.31 -5.24
N ASP A 137 22.02 1.51 -5.81
CA ASP A 137 21.64 2.73 -5.10
C ASP A 137 20.17 2.66 -4.64
N PHE A 138 19.27 2.18 -5.50
CA PHE A 138 17.88 1.93 -5.16
C PHE A 138 17.72 1.00 -3.96
N LEU A 139 18.46 -0.11 -3.89
CA LEU A 139 18.36 -1.07 -2.78
C LEU A 139 18.84 -0.46 -1.46
N ASP A 140 19.89 0.37 -1.47
CA ASP A 140 20.35 1.13 -0.30
C ASP A 140 19.27 2.14 0.16
N HIS A 141 18.62 2.83 -0.78
CA HIS A 141 17.53 3.75 -0.48
C HIS A 141 16.29 3.00 0.03
N LEU A 142 15.97 1.84 -0.52
CA LEU A 142 14.85 1.01 -0.05
C LEU A 142 15.08 0.53 1.38
N ASP A 143 16.29 0.04 1.69
CA ASP A 143 16.66 -0.37 3.05
C ASP A 143 16.49 0.78 4.05
N LYS A 144 17.02 1.97 3.72
CA LYS A 144 16.86 3.18 4.55
C LYS A 144 15.40 3.59 4.71
N THR A 145 14.61 3.53 3.63
CA THR A 145 13.17 3.82 3.67
C THR A 145 12.45 2.89 4.62
N LEU A 146 12.69 1.58 4.51
CA LEU A 146 12.08 0.57 5.38
C LEU A 146 12.46 0.76 6.85
N ASN A 147 13.73 1.11 7.12
CA ASN A 147 14.20 1.43 8.48
C ASN A 147 13.50 2.67 9.05
N ILE A 148 13.34 3.74 8.26
CA ILE A 148 12.68 4.97 8.70
C ILE A 148 11.21 4.71 9.01
N VAL A 149 10.44 4.13 8.08
CA VAL A 149 9.01 3.90 8.29
C VAL A 149 8.74 2.88 9.38
N GLY A 150 9.56 1.81 9.47
CA GLY A 150 9.45 0.82 10.54
C GLY A 150 9.88 1.35 11.92
N THR A 151 10.68 2.43 11.97
CA THR A 151 11.03 3.11 13.22
C THR A 151 9.94 4.11 13.62
N ALA A 152 9.29 4.76 12.65
CA ALA A 152 8.21 5.71 12.89
C ALA A 152 7.02 5.07 13.63
N ASN A 153 6.64 3.86 13.23
CA ASN A 153 5.70 3.02 13.99
C ASN A 153 6.12 1.53 13.88
N LYS A 154 6.56 0.96 14.99
CA LYS A 154 7.06 -0.43 15.06
C LYS A 154 5.96 -1.48 14.91
N ASP A 155 4.72 -1.10 15.18
CA ASP A 155 3.55 -1.98 15.11
C ASP A 155 2.88 -1.94 13.73
N ALA A 156 3.34 -1.06 12.84
CA ALA A 156 2.80 -0.93 11.49
C ALA A 156 3.30 -2.05 10.57
N ASP A 157 2.41 -2.56 9.76
CA ASP A 157 2.76 -3.44 8.64
C ASP A 157 3.24 -2.62 7.43
N ILE A 158 4.19 -3.15 6.68
CA ILE A 158 4.72 -2.51 5.48
C ILE A 158 4.51 -3.42 4.28
N ILE A 159 3.87 -2.92 3.24
CA ILE A 159 3.66 -3.60 1.96
C ILE A 159 4.56 -2.94 0.91
N VAL A 160 5.47 -3.70 0.33
CA VAL A 160 6.31 -3.23 -0.79
C VAL A 160 5.84 -3.88 -2.08
N LEU A 161 5.47 -3.06 -3.07
CA LEU A 161 5.08 -3.53 -4.39
C LEU A 161 6.30 -3.68 -5.29
N GLY A 162 6.36 -4.80 -6.01
CA GLY A 162 7.39 -5.03 -7.02
C GLY A 162 7.14 -4.22 -8.29
N LEU A 163 8.17 -4.09 -9.11
CA LEU A 163 8.07 -3.51 -10.44
C LEU A 163 7.37 -4.46 -11.40
N TYR A 164 6.82 -3.93 -12.49
CA TYR A 164 6.29 -4.72 -13.61
C TYR A 164 6.94 -4.28 -14.92
N ASN A 165 6.97 -5.18 -15.89
CA ASN A 165 7.39 -4.87 -17.26
C ASN A 165 6.24 -4.17 -17.99
N PRO A 166 6.39 -2.88 -18.36
CA PRO A 166 5.35 -2.15 -19.07
C PRO A 166 5.37 -2.38 -20.59
N TYR A 167 6.35 -3.11 -21.12
CA TYR A 167 6.57 -3.29 -22.58
C TYR A 167 6.42 -4.76 -23.00
N PRO A 168 5.20 -5.29 -23.13
CA PRO A 168 4.99 -6.70 -23.43
C PRO A 168 5.44 -7.11 -24.85
N ASP A 169 5.64 -6.14 -25.76
CA ASP A 169 5.78 -6.43 -27.22
C ASP A 169 7.16 -6.12 -27.81
N LYS A 170 8.07 -5.43 -27.11
CA LYS A 170 9.40 -5.04 -27.65
C LYS A 170 10.52 -5.56 -26.76
N ASP A 171 11.42 -6.40 -27.34
CA ASP A 171 12.56 -6.96 -26.60
C ASP A 171 12.20 -7.40 -25.17
N SER A 172 10.95 -7.83 -25.04
CA SER A 172 10.24 -8.14 -23.80
C SER A 172 11.07 -9.03 -22.88
N ASP A 173 11.77 -10.02 -23.45
CA ASP A 173 12.57 -10.98 -22.66
C ASP A 173 13.78 -10.30 -21.98
N LYS A 174 14.38 -9.28 -22.59
CA LYS A 174 15.51 -8.57 -21.98
C LYS A 174 15.03 -7.66 -20.85
N ILE A 175 13.97 -6.88 -21.10
CA ILE A 175 13.38 -6.03 -20.04
C ILE A 175 12.84 -6.89 -18.91
N GLU A 176 12.16 -7.97 -19.23
CA GLU A 176 11.66 -8.95 -18.25
C GLU A 176 12.79 -9.47 -17.36
N ALA A 177 13.95 -9.80 -17.93
CA ALA A 177 15.09 -10.25 -17.16
C ALA A 177 15.61 -9.18 -16.17
N TYR A 178 15.64 -7.90 -16.55
CA TYR A 178 16.01 -6.82 -15.64
C TYR A 178 14.95 -6.59 -14.56
N VAL A 179 13.67 -6.57 -14.91
CA VAL A 179 12.58 -6.43 -13.95
C VAL A 179 12.55 -7.59 -12.96
N ASP A 180 12.75 -8.82 -13.43
CA ASP A 180 12.81 -10.01 -12.58
C ASP A 180 14.02 -9.97 -11.63
N ASP A 181 15.19 -9.55 -12.11
CA ASP A 181 16.40 -9.43 -11.29
C ASP A 181 16.25 -8.31 -10.25
N TRP A 182 15.65 -7.18 -10.64
CA TRP A 182 15.32 -6.08 -9.73
C TRP A 182 14.35 -6.55 -8.64
N ASN A 183 13.23 -7.15 -9.02
CA ASN A 183 12.23 -7.68 -8.11
C ASN A 183 12.78 -8.75 -7.15
N LYS A 184 13.66 -9.63 -7.67
CA LYS A 184 14.35 -10.63 -6.84
C LYS A 184 15.24 -9.97 -5.79
N SER A 185 15.93 -8.90 -6.15
CA SER A 185 16.76 -8.11 -5.24
C SER A 185 15.93 -7.37 -4.20
N MET A 186 14.82 -6.72 -4.62
CA MET A 186 13.84 -6.10 -3.70
C MET A 186 13.28 -7.12 -2.70
N MET A 187 12.86 -8.28 -3.17
CA MET A 187 12.33 -9.34 -2.29
C MET A 187 13.38 -9.84 -1.28
N LYS A 188 14.65 -9.88 -1.67
CA LYS A 188 15.74 -10.23 -0.76
C LYS A 188 15.96 -9.14 0.29
N GLU A 189 15.85 -7.86 -0.10
CA GLU A 189 15.98 -6.72 0.80
C GLU A 189 14.84 -6.70 1.83
N VAL A 190 13.60 -6.79 1.36
CA VAL A 190 12.40 -6.84 2.19
C VAL A 190 12.46 -7.91 3.28
N LYS A 191 13.04 -9.09 2.97
CA LYS A 191 13.18 -10.20 3.94
C LYS A 191 14.12 -9.92 5.12
N LYS A 192 14.89 -8.84 5.09
CA LYS A 192 15.76 -8.44 6.20
C LYS A 192 15.01 -7.65 7.29
N HIS A 193 13.80 -7.19 6.97
CA HIS A 193 12.97 -6.36 7.84
C HIS A 193 11.78 -7.14 8.39
N GLU A 194 11.47 -6.93 9.66
CA GLU A 194 10.27 -7.46 10.30
C GLU A 194 9.02 -6.69 9.82
N ASN A 195 7.86 -7.32 9.81
CA ASN A 195 6.58 -6.72 9.42
C ASN A 195 6.55 -6.16 7.98
N VAL A 196 7.47 -6.59 7.10
CA VAL A 196 7.49 -6.15 5.70
C VAL A 196 7.08 -7.29 4.77
N LYS A 197 6.09 -7.03 3.94
CA LYS A 197 5.55 -7.97 2.94
C LYS A 197 5.80 -7.49 1.53
N TYR A 198 6.44 -8.33 0.73
CA TYR A 198 6.60 -8.08 -0.70
C TYR A 198 5.38 -8.59 -1.48
N VAL A 199 4.81 -7.75 -2.35
CA VAL A 199 3.71 -8.09 -3.25
C VAL A 199 4.15 -7.94 -4.70
N SER A 200 4.22 -9.05 -5.43
CA SER A 200 4.63 -9.06 -6.83
C SER A 200 3.53 -8.53 -7.74
N THR A 201 3.85 -7.53 -8.58
CA THR A 201 2.95 -6.93 -9.57
C THR A 201 3.28 -7.36 -11.01
N ASN A 202 4.52 -7.78 -11.32
CA ASN A 202 4.94 -8.15 -12.67
C ASN A 202 4.02 -9.15 -13.36
N PRO A 203 3.59 -10.25 -12.71
CA PRO A 203 2.70 -11.23 -13.35
C PRO A 203 1.31 -10.70 -13.72
N LEU A 204 0.89 -9.55 -13.17
CA LEU A 204 -0.43 -8.97 -13.46
C LEU A 204 -0.56 -8.49 -14.90
N PHE A 205 0.56 -8.03 -15.47
CA PHE A 205 0.58 -7.39 -16.79
C PHE A 205 1.09 -8.31 -17.89
N LYS A 206 1.63 -9.48 -17.53
CA LYS A 206 2.13 -10.46 -18.50
C LYS A 206 1.01 -10.94 -19.41
N GLY A 207 1.19 -10.77 -20.72
CA GLY A 207 0.19 -11.10 -21.73
C GLY A 207 -1.06 -10.21 -21.75
N LYS A 208 -1.06 -9.08 -21.03
CA LYS A 208 -2.13 -8.10 -21.07
C LYS A 208 -1.93 -7.12 -22.23
N SER A 209 -3.01 -6.81 -22.96
CA SER A 209 -2.93 -5.81 -24.02
C SER A 209 -2.76 -4.41 -23.45
N LYS A 210 -1.86 -3.62 -24.03
CA LYS A 210 -1.63 -2.23 -23.69
C LYS A 210 -2.93 -1.41 -23.76
N GLU A 211 -3.65 -1.52 -24.85
CA GLU A 211 -4.87 -0.80 -25.09
C GLU A 211 -5.92 -0.96 -23.97
N ASN A 212 -6.02 -2.17 -23.41
CA ASN A 212 -7.06 -2.47 -22.41
C ASN A 212 -6.66 -2.13 -20.98
N TYR A 213 -5.36 -2.13 -20.64
CA TYR A 213 -4.90 -2.03 -19.27
C TYR A 213 -3.98 -0.85 -18.98
N PHE A 214 -3.54 -0.13 -20.01
CA PHE A 214 -2.63 0.99 -19.85
C PHE A 214 -3.23 2.29 -20.41
N HIS A 215 -2.82 3.40 -19.82
CA HIS A 215 -3.11 4.75 -20.28
C HIS A 215 -2.10 5.19 -21.35
N ASP A 216 -0.83 4.91 -21.10
CA ASP A 216 0.29 5.22 -21.97
C ASP A 216 1.30 4.06 -22.05
N SER A 217 2.56 4.33 -22.41
CA SER A 217 3.59 3.29 -22.51
C SER A 217 3.98 2.67 -21.16
N LEU A 218 3.74 3.36 -20.05
CA LEU A 218 4.17 2.98 -18.71
C LEU A 218 3.01 2.81 -17.73
N HIS A 219 2.10 3.78 -17.68
CA HIS A 219 1.11 3.89 -16.62
C HIS A 219 -0.14 3.06 -16.90
N PRO A 220 -0.65 2.32 -15.91
CA PRO A 220 -1.94 1.64 -16.02
C PRO A 220 -3.09 2.62 -16.18
N ASN A 221 -4.15 2.18 -16.82
CA ASN A 221 -5.46 2.83 -16.74
C ASN A 221 -6.26 2.28 -15.54
N GLY A 222 -7.52 2.70 -15.38
CA GLY A 222 -8.35 2.24 -14.27
C GLY A 222 -8.47 0.72 -14.16
N LYS A 223 -8.50 -0.04 -15.27
CA LYS A 223 -8.52 -1.51 -15.24
C LYS A 223 -7.17 -2.09 -14.77
N GLY A 224 -6.06 -1.48 -15.17
CA GLY A 224 -4.74 -1.89 -14.73
C GLY A 224 -4.54 -1.63 -13.23
N TYR A 225 -4.99 -0.49 -12.73
CA TYR A 225 -4.96 -0.18 -11.29
C TYR A 225 -5.88 -1.09 -10.47
N GLU A 226 -7.01 -1.52 -11.01
CA GLU A 226 -7.88 -2.53 -10.39
C GLU A 226 -7.13 -3.84 -10.13
N LEU A 227 -6.33 -4.32 -11.10
CA LEU A 227 -5.52 -5.53 -10.94
C LEU A 227 -4.50 -5.39 -9.78
N ILE A 228 -3.92 -4.20 -9.60
CA ILE A 228 -2.97 -3.95 -8.51
C ILE A 228 -3.69 -3.96 -7.17
N ALA A 229 -4.84 -3.29 -7.06
CA ALA A 229 -5.65 -3.29 -5.84
C ALA A 229 -6.08 -4.72 -5.45
N ASP A 230 -6.61 -5.50 -6.40
CA ASP A 230 -6.99 -6.90 -6.17
C ASP A 230 -5.79 -7.77 -5.75
N ARG A 231 -4.60 -7.50 -6.28
CA ARG A 231 -3.39 -8.21 -5.90
C ARG A 231 -2.99 -7.92 -4.46
N ILE A 232 -3.11 -6.68 -4.02
CA ILE A 232 -2.83 -6.30 -2.63
C ILE A 232 -3.83 -6.99 -1.71
N MET A 233 -5.15 -6.88 -1.98
CA MET A 233 -6.21 -7.56 -1.21
C MET A 233 -5.99 -9.07 -1.10
N LYS A 234 -5.54 -9.71 -2.17
CA LYS A 234 -5.27 -11.16 -2.17
C LYS A 234 -4.06 -11.55 -1.31
N ASN A 235 -3.12 -10.65 -1.12
CA ASN A 235 -1.84 -10.95 -0.46
C ASN A 235 -1.74 -10.36 0.95
N TYR A 236 -2.63 -9.46 1.33
CA TYR A 236 -2.63 -8.82 2.65
C TYR A 236 -4.06 -8.77 3.19
N ASP A 237 -4.21 -9.13 4.45
CA ASP A 237 -5.47 -9.10 5.19
C ASP A 237 -5.48 -7.83 6.07
N PHE A 238 -6.32 -6.86 5.71
CA PHE A 238 -6.40 -5.55 6.36
C PHE A 238 -7.07 -5.59 7.72
#